data_027a6a56c863d65914c6261a477ee1b3
#
_entry.id   027a6a56c863d65914c6261a477ee1b3
#
_cell.length_a   1.000
_cell.length_b   1.000
_cell.length_c   1.000
_cell.angle_alpha   90.00
_cell.angle_beta   90.00
_cell.angle_gamma   90.00
#
_symmetry.space_group_name_H-M   'P 1'
#
loop_
_entity.id
_entity.type
_entity.pdbx_description
1 polymer ?
#
loop_
_entity_poly.entity_id
_entity_poly.type
_entity_poly.pdbx_seq_one_letter_code
_entity_poly.pdbx_strand_id
1 'polypeptide(L)'
;MNSISPGPSDLSEWIARIRGCDMPVFARTVDALRRIIGDERASASALAQVILKDASMTTKVLRLANSAYFNQAQQGISTVSRAIVVLGFDPVAQLALSVALIDALLGGSLRSRVNLEMARSFHAAVQARWVVQRRGEQQGEQVFIAALLSRVGEMAFWCFGGEHAQALERCMKQGEMREEEAQQVVLGFSLRHLSAGLVREWKLGSLAAAAIEGDARSHGPEWAVVIGNRLARASEDGWDSIGARRVIREAADYLGLPPSVVSAEVIANAGEAARVAAFFGAPEVGRAIPSADVSVVAPEPEALAVPSAPDAALQLRILQDLA
;
A
#
# COMPACT_ATOMS: atom_id res chain seq x y z
N MET A 1 1.93 -37.33 10.13
CA MET A 1 2.37 -36.09 10.74
C MET A 1 3.67 -35.70 10.04
N ASN A 2 3.64 -34.87 8.99
CA ASN A 2 4.88 -34.38 8.38
C ASN A 2 5.44 -33.29 9.30
N SER A 3 6.60 -33.56 9.86
CA SER A 3 7.37 -32.57 10.62
C SER A 3 7.69 -31.40 9.68
N ILE A 4 7.10 -30.25 9.95
CA ILE A 4 7.49 -29.00 9.32
C ILE A 4 8.97 -28.78 9.66
N SER A 5 9.81 -28.49 8.69
CA SER A 5 11.22 -28.15 8.94
C SER A 5 11.30 -27.07 10.02
N PRO A 6 12.29 -27.10 10.93
CA PRO A 6 12.40 -26.10 11.97
C PRO A 6 12.56 -24.71 11.31
N GLY A 7 11.45 -23.99 11.27
CA GLY A 7 11.38 -22.62 10.81
C GLY A 7 11.64 -21.66 11.95
N PRO A 8 11.54 -20.34 11.71
CA PRO A 8 11.63 -19.35 12.77
C PRO A 8 10.70 -19.71 13.92
N SER A 9 11.24 -19.71 15.13
CA SER A 9 10.53 -20.15 16.34
C SER A 9 9.73 -19.00 16.98
N ASP A 10 10.08 -17.77 16.66
CA ASP A 10 9.45 -16.56 17.20
C ASP A 10 9.33 -15.42 16.18
N LEU A 11 8.63 -14.36 16.59
CA LEU A 11 8.41 -13.16 15.79
C LEU A 11 9.72 -12.48 15.34
N SER A 12 10.74 -12.45 16.20
CA SER A 12 12.02 -11.76 15.93
C SER A 12 12.78 -12.50 14.83
N GLU A 13 12.78 -13.82 14.87
CA GLU A 13 13.38 -14.65 13.83
C GLU A 13 12.64 -14.50 12.49
N TRP A 14 11.31 -14.37 12.51
CA TRP A 14 10.53 -14.09 11.30
C TRP A 14 10.86 -12.73 10.69
N ILE A 15 10.97 -11.68 11.51
CA ILE A 15 11.40 -10.36 11.04
C ILE A 15 12.80 -10.44 10.42
N ALA A 16 13.74 -11.12 11.09
CA ALA A 16 15.11 -11.29 10.59
C ALA A 16 15.14 -12.09 9.27
N ARG A 17 14.37 -13.16 9.18
CA ARG A 17 14.23 -13.98 7.97
C ARG A 17 13.70 -13.17 6.79
N ILE A 18 12.57 -12.46 6.97
CA ILE A 18 11.96 -11.67 5.90
C ILE A 18 12.88 -10.54 5.47
N ARG A 19 13.58 -9.90 6.42
CA ARG A 19 14.62 -8.91 6.12
C ARG A 19 15.77 -9.49 5.28
N GLY A 20 16.15 -10.72 5.55
CA GLY A 20 17.24 -11.43 4.86
C GLY A 20 16.82 -12.17 3.59
N CYS A 21 15.51 -12.20 3.25
CA CYS A 21 15.06 -12.81 2.01
C CYS A 21 15.68 -12.11 0.81
N ASP A 22 16.19 -12.92 -0.15
CA ASP A 22 16.78 -12.45 -1.40
C ASP A 22 15.73 -11.72 -2.26
N MET A 23 15.60 -10.41 -1.99
CA MET A 23 14.97 -9.45 -2.86
C MET A 23 16.06 -8.48 -3.37
N PRO A 24 17.01 -8.95 -4.20
CA PRO A 24 18.28 -8.23 -4.42
C PRO A 24 18.09 -6.86 -5.10
N VAL A 25 17.04 -6.68 -5.89
CA VAL A 25 16.70 -5.38 -6.49
C VAL A 25 15.93 -4.53 -5.49
N PHE A 26 14.99 -5.14 -4.77
CA PHE A 26 14.14 -4.51 -3.77
C PHE A 26 14.95 -3.99 -2.58
N ALA A 27 15.81 -4.82 -1.98
CA ALA A 27 16.60 -4.43 -0.80
C ALA A 27 17.46 -3.19 -1.07
N ARG A 28 18.13 -3.14 -2.24
CA ARG A 28 18.98 -1.99 -2.61
C ARG A 28 18.18 -0.71 -2.81
N THR A 29 17.03 -0.79 -3.47
CA THR A 29 16.19 0.38 -3.73
C THR A 29 15.52 0.86 -2.46
N VAL A 30 14.95 -0.04 -1.66
CA VAL A 30 14.36 0.29 -0.36
C VAL A 30 15.40 0.85 0.60
N ASP A 31 16.59 0.25 0.69
CA ASP A 31 17.67 0.77 1.53
C ASP A 31 18.17 2.15 1.08
N ALA A 32 18.20 2.40 -0.22
CA ALA A 32 18.53 3.71 -0.75
C ALA A 32 17.46 4.76 -0.40
N LEU A 33 16.18 4.42 -0.58
CA LEU A 33 15.06 5.29 -0.23
C LEU A 33 14.99 5.53 1.29
N ARG A 34 15.19 4.49 2.10
CA ARG A 34 15.21 4.60 3.58
C ARG A 34 16.32 5.52 4.08
N ARG A 35 17.52 5.45 3.49
CA ARG A 35 18.61 6.37 3.83
C ARG A 35 18.24 7.81 3.53
N ILE A 36 17.58 8.03 2.40
CA ILE A 36 17.14 9.36 1.98
C ILE A 36 16.01 9.87 2.88
N ILE A 37 15.01 9.06 3.20
CA ILE A 37 13.89 9.44 4.09
C ILE A 37 14.37 9.71 5.52
N GLY A 38 15.43 9.03 5.97
CA GLY A 38 15.99 9.20 7.31
C GLY A 38 17.06 10.30 7.43
N ASP A 39 17.39 11.00 6.35
CA ASP A 39 18.38 12.07 6.32
C ASP A 39 17.72 13.43 6.13
N GLU A 40 17.64 14.23 7.19
CA GLU A 40 17.08 15.59 7.15
C GLU A 40 17.82 16.54 6.16
N ARG A 41 19.00 16.15 5.67
CA ARG A 41 19.79 16.91 4.69
C ARG A 41 19.66 16.36 3.27
N ALA A 42 18.84 15.31 3.10
CA ALA A 42 18.66 14.71 1.79
C ALA A 42 18.07 15.70 0.79
N SER A 43 18.68 15.80 -0.38
CA SER A 43 18.22 16.71 -1.42
C SER A 43 17.16 16.07 -2.31
N ALA A 44 16.29 16.90 -2.90
CA ALA A 44 15.35 16.47 -3.93
C ALA A 44 16.07 15.77 -5.10
N SER A 45 17.29 16.19 -5.43
CA SER A 45 18.13 15.57 -6.45
C SER A 45 18.54 14.14 -6.08
N ALA A 46 18.90 13.89 -4.81
CA ALA A 46 19.26 12.54 -4.36
C ALA A 46 18.08 11.57 -4.47
N LEU A 47 16.87 12.01 -4.06
CA LEU A 47 15.65 11.22 -4.22
C LEU A 47 15.33 10.95 -5.70
N ALA A 48 15.40 11.99 -6.53
CA ALA A 48 15.17 11.84 -7.97
C ALA A 48 16.14 10.82 -8.61
N GLN A 49 17.42 10.88 -8.25
CA GLN A 49 18.42 9.94 -8.76
C GLN A 49 18.14 8.48 -8.38
N VAL A 50 17.63 8.22 -7.17
CA VAL A 50 17.26 6.85 -6.78
C VAL A 50 16.07 6.36 -7.60
N ILE A 51 15.03 7.18 -7.76
CA ILE A 51 13.84 6.83 -8.54
C ILE A 51 14.20 6.61 -10.03
N LEU A 52 15.01 7.48 -10.61
CA LEU A 52 15.39 7.43 -12.03
C LEU A 52 16.29 6.24 -12.40
N LYS A 53 16.89 5.54 -11.43
CA LYS A 53 17.65 4.31 -11.69
C LYS A 53 16.79 3.14 -12.15
N ASP A 54 15.49 3.19 -11.89
CA ASP A 54 14.53 2.16 -12.27
C ASP A 54 13.44 2.78 -13.14
N ALA A 55 13.39 2.41 -14.41
CA ALA A 55 12.42 2.94 -15.37
C ALA A 55 10.97 2.55 -15.01
N SER A 56 10.74 1.35 -14.46
CA SER A 56 9.42 0.91 -14.00
C SER A 56 8.94 1.77 -12.83
N MET A 57 9.78 1.95 -11.81
CA MET A 57 9.50 2.83 -10.67
C MET A 57 9.24 4.27 -11.13
N THR A 58 10.10 4.81 -11.99
CA THR A 58 9.94 6.16 -12.56
C THR A 58 8.57 6.33 -13.20
N THR A 59 8.19 5.39 -14.07
CA THR A 59 6.90 5.42 -14.76
C THR A 59 5.73 5.36 -13.79
N LYS A 60 5.76 4.47 -12.80
CA LYS A 60 4.70 4.32 -11.80
C LYS A 60 4.58 5.54 -10.90
N VAL A 61 5.71 6.07 -10.42
CA VAL A 61 5.72 7.30 -9.60
C VAL A 61 5.14 8.48 -10.39
N LEU A 62 5.51 8.66 -11.65
CA LEU A 62 4.97 9.74 -12.48
C LEU A 62 3.48 9.55 -12.79
N ARG A 63 3.03 8.33 -13.06
CA ARG A 63 1.60 8.03 -13.25
C ARG A 63 0.79 8.35 -12.00
N LEU A 64 1.27 7.94 -10.83
CA LEU A 64 0.62 8.24 -9.55
C LEU A 64 0.63 9.74 -9.26
N ALA A 65 1.77 10.40 -9.48
CA ALA A 65 1.88 11.84 -9.32
C ALA A 65 0.92 12.63 -10.22
N ASN A 66 0.60 12.12 -11.41
CA ASN A 66 -0.37 12.74 -12.32
C ASN A 66 -1.82 12.28 -12.11
N SER A 67 -2.07 11.29 -11.27
CA SER A 67 -3.44 10.87 -11.01
C SER A 67 -4.22 11.96 -10.28
N ALA A 68 -5.52 12.09 -10.57
CA ALA A 68 -6.40 13.01 -9.86
C ALA A 68 -6.41 12.75 -8.34
N TYR A 69 -6.00 11.55 -7.94
CA TYR A 69 -5.90 11.13 -6.57
C TYR A 69 -4.78 11.86 -5.80
N PHE A 70 -3.59 12.02 -6.39
CA PHE A 70 -2.46 12.70 -5.75
C PHE A 70 -2.28 14.15 -6.22
N ASN A 71 -2.80 14.51 -7.39
CA ASN A 71 -2.66 15.83 -8.01
C ASN A 71 -4.04 16.41 -8.33
N GLN A 72 -4.72 16.88 -7.29
CA GLN A 72 -6.05 17.48 -7.44
C GLN A 72 -6.06 18.73 -8.33
N ALA A 73 -4.94 19.46 -8.38
CA ALA A 73 -4.79 20.64 -9.24
C ALA A 73 -4.56 20.28 -10.72
N GLN A 74 -4.42 18.98 -11.06
CA GLN A 74 -4.18 18.45 -12.41
C GLN A 74 -3.03 19.17 -13.16
N GLN A 75 -2.01 19.61 -12.42
CA GLN A 75 -0.81 20.17 -13.03
C GLN A 75 -0.01 19.05 -13.70
N GLY A 76 0.28 19.19 -15.00
CA GLY A 76 1.08 18.21 -15.72
C GLY A 76 2.46 18.01 -15.10
N ILE A 77 2.76 16.80 -14.65
CA ILE A 77 4.02 16.40 -14.01
C ILE A 77 4.75 15.45 -14.96
N SER A 78 5.78 15.97 -15.63
CA SER A 78 6.56 15.20 -16.62
C SER A 78 7.88 14.66 -16.10
N THR A 79 8.34 15.10 -14.93
CA THR A 79 9.62 14.70 -14.36
C THR A 79 9.48 14.38 -12.86
N VAL A 80 10.35 13.50 -12.34
CA VAL A 80 10.41 13.18 -10.91
C VAL A 80 10.74 14.44 -10.08
N SER A 81 11.63 15.29 -10.56
CA SER A 81 11.94 16.56 -9.88
C SER A 81 10.73 17.47 -9.79
N ARG A 82 9.89 17.52 -10.83
CA ARG A 82 8.63 18.30 -10.80
C ARG A 82 7.62 17.68 -9.84
N ALA A 83 7.54 16.33 -9.76
CA ALA A 83 6.72 15.64 -8.78
C ALA A 83 7.11 16.04 -7.36
N ILE A 84 8.42 16.08 -7.05
CA ILE A 84 8.92 16.48 -5.74
C ILE A 84 8.57 17.94 -5.42
N VAL A 85 8.63 18.83 -6.40
CA VAL A 85 8.26 20.25 -6.20
C VAL A 85 6.75 20.43 -5.97
N VAL A 86 5.91 19.67 -6.68
CA VAL A 86 4.45 19.82 -6.63
C VAL A 86 3.83 19.10 -5.44
N LEU A 87 4.26 17.85 -5.19
CA LEU A 87 3.70 17.00 -4.14
C LEU A 87 4.48 17.09 -2.82
N GLY A 88 5.72 17.53 -2.86
CA GLY A 88 6.64 17.52 -1.74
C GLY A 88 7.62 16.35 -1.74
N PHE A 89 8.71 16.48 -0.96
CA PHE A 89 9.76 15.47 -0.86
C PHE A 89 9.24 14.17 -0.22
N ASP A 90 8.66 14.26 0.98
CA ASP A 90 8.20 13.10 1.74
C ASP A 90 7.11 12.31 1.04
N PRO A 91 6.04 12.91 0.48
CA PRO A 91 5.04 12.19 -0.30
C PRO A 91 5.63 11.41 -1.47
N VAL A 92 6.55 12.00 -2.25
CA VAL A 92 7.17 11.31 -3.39
C VAL A 92 8.09 10.18 -2.93
N ALA A 93 8.85 10.38 -1.84
CA ALA A 93 9.72 9.35 -1.28
C ALA A 93 8.91 8.15 -0.75
N GLN A 94 7.82 8.41 -0.02
CA GLN A 94 6.92 7.39 0.49
C GLN A 94 6.18 6.66 -0.65
N LEU A 95 5.79 7.38 -1.69
CA LEU A 95 5.16 6.81 -2.88
C LEU A 95 6.12 5.87 -3.61
N ALA A 96 7.38 6.28 -3.80
CA ALA A 96 8.41 5.45 -4.41
C ALA A 96 8.69 4.18 -3.57
N LEU A 97 8.73 4.32 -2.25
CA LEU A 97 8.88 3.20 -1.33
C LEU A 97 7.70 2.22 -1.43
N SER A 98 6.46 2.74 -1.49
CA SER A 98 5.26 1.91 -1.65
C SER A 98 5.27 1.14 -2.97
N VAL A 99 5.65 1.78 -4.07
CA VAL A 99 5.80 1.14 -5.39
C VAL A 99 6.84 0.02 -5.32
N ALA A 100 8.01 0.27 -4.73
CA ALA A 100 9.05 -0.73 -4.60
C ALA A 100 8.58 -1.95 -3.79
N LEU A 101 7.89 -1.73 -2.68
CA LEU A 101 7.34 -2.80 -1.82
C LEU A 101 6.31 -3.63 -2.57
N ILE A 102 5.35 -3.00 -3.24
CA ILE A 102 4.30 -3.67 -4.00
C ILE A 102 4.91 -4.53 -5.12
N ASP A 103 5.85 -3.99 -5.89
CA ASP A 103 6.51 -4.71 -6.98
C ASP A 103 7.26 -5.95 -6.49
N ALA A 104 7.94 -5.85 -5.35
CA ALA A 104 8.64 -6.98 -4.75
C ALA A 104 7.68 -8.08 -4.30
N LEU A 105 6.53 -7.70 -3.74
CA LEU A 105 5.56 -8.64 -3.19
C LEU A 105 4.71 -9.31 -4.28
N LEU A 106 4.51 -8.69 -5.45
CA LEU A 106 3.78 -9.29 -6.58
C LEU A 106 4.47 -10.55 -7.15
N GLY A 107 5.75 -10.75 -6.90
CA GLY A 107 6.53 -11.91 -7.32
C GLY A 107 6.39 -13.18 -6.46
N GLY A 108 5.65 -13.14 -5.35
CA GLY A 108 5.61 -14.20 -4.35
C GLY A 108 4.89 -15.51 -4.74
N SER A 109 5.12 -16.56 -3.94
CA SER A 109 4.68 -17.93 -4.25
C SER A 109 3.18 -18.18 -4.06
N LEU A 110 2.52 -17.52 -3.12
CA LEU A 110 1.08 -17.66 -2.84
C LEU A 110 0.31 -16.44 -3.35
N ARG A 111 0.35 -16.22 -4.67
CA ARG A 111 -0.21 -15.04 -5.35
C ARG A 111 -1.64 -14.69 -4.93
N SER A 112 -2.52 -15.68 -4.77
CA SER A 112 -3.91 -15.43 -4.40
C SER A 112 -4.04 -14.79 -3.01
N ARG A 113 -3.22 -15.23 -2.04
CA ARG A 113 -3.20 -14.66 -0.70
C ARG A 113 -2.57 -13.27 -0.68
N VAL A 114 -1.45 -13.10 -1.39
CA VAL A 114 -0.79 -11.79 -1.54
C VAL A 114 -1.74 -10.79 -2.19
N ASN A 115 -2.42 -11.17 -3.27
CA ASN A 115 -3.39 -10.31 -3.95
C ASN A 115 -4.57 -9.94 -3.03
N LEU A 116 -5.03 -10.85 -2.19
CA LEU A 116 -6.09 -10.57 -1.21
C LEU A 116 -5.62 -9.52 -0.17
N GLU A 117 -4.41 -9.70 0.40
CA GLU A 117 -3.88 -8.73 1.36
C GLU A 117 -3.59 -7.36 0.72
N MET A 118 -3.12 -7.35 -0.53
CA MET A 118 -2.99 -6.12 -1.30
C MET A 118 -4.34 -5.45 -1.56
N ALA A 119 -5.36 -6.21 -1.93
CA ALA A 119 -6.72 -5.69 -2.14
C ALA A 119 -7.25 -5.03 -0.86
N ARG A 120 -7.09 -5.69 0.29
CA ARG A 120 -7.40 -5.12 1.61
C ARG A 120 -6.64 -3.82 1.86
N SER A 121 -5.36 -3.78 1.54
CA SER A 121 -4.49 -2.61 1.75
C SER A 121 -4.88 -1.43 0.87
N PHE A 122 -5.12 -1.63 -0.42
CA PHE A 122 -5.60 -0.57 -1.32
C PHE A 122 -6.98 -0.07 -0.91
N HIS A 123 -7.89 -0.98 -0.58
CA HIS A 123 -9.21 -0.63 -0.12
C HIS A 123 -9.15 0.18 1.18
N ALA A 124 -8.38 -0.29 2.17
CA ALA A 124 -8.17 0.43 3.42
C ALA A 124 -7.55 1.82 3.20
N ALA A 125 -6.59 1.95 2.30
CA ALA A 125 -5.91 3.21 2.02
C ALA A 125 -6.84 4.27 1.45
N VAL A 126 -7.72 3.89 0.50
CA VAL A 126 -8.71 4.82 -0.07
C VAL A 126 -9.75 5.21 0.96
N GLN A 127 -10.27 4.25 1.75
CA GLN A 127 -11.22 4.54 2.83
C GLN A 127 -10.62 5.47 3.90
N ALA A 128 -9.40 5.18 4.35
CA ALA A 128 -8.73 5.97 5.36
C ALA A 128 -8.48 7.42 4.91
N ARG A 129 -8.04 7.60 3.67
CA ARG A 129 -7.88 8.94 3.08
C ARG A 129 -9.20 9.70 3.02
N TRP A 130 -10.27 9.05 2.57
CA TRP A 130 -11.60 9.65 2.53
C TRP A 130 -12.05 10.11 3.91
N VAL A 131 -11.83 9.30 4.96
CA VAL A 131 -12.18 9.66 6.34
C VAL A 131 -11.51 10.96 6.79
N VAL A 132 -10.20 11.12 6.59
CA VAL A 132 -9.49 12.36 6.98
C VAL A 132 -9.90 13.55 6.13
N GLN A 133 -10.16 13.36 4.83
CA GLN A 133 -10.65 14.44 3.96
C GLN A 133 -12.03 14.95 4.40
N ARG A 134 -12.95 14.05 4.83
CA ARG A 134 -14.26 14.43 5.36
C ARG A 134 -14.17 15.20 6.67
N ARG A 135 -13.10 15.02 7.43
CA ARG A 135 -12.81 15.82 8.62
C ARG A 135 -12.12 17.15 8.34
N GLY A 136 -11.79 17.44 7.08
CA GLY A 136 -11.05 18.64 6.69
C GLY A 136 -9.56 18.59 7.04
N GLU A 137 -9.01 17.40 7.32
CA GLU A 137 -7.60 17.21 7.66
C GLU A 137 -6.74 17.10 6.39
N GLN A 138 -5.55 17.71 6.41
CA GLN A 138 -4.66 17.77 5.23
C GLN A 138 -3.71 16.55 5.10
N GLN A 139 -3.80 15.58 6.01
CA GLN A 139 -2.89 14.42 6.08
C GLN A 139 -3.33 13.24 5.19
N GLY A 140 -4.16 13.47 4.18
CA GLY A 140 -4.75 12.42 3.35
C GLY A 140 -3.73 11.50 2.68
N GLU A 141 -2.61 12.04 2.20
CA GLU A 141 -1.55 11.24 1.55
C GLU A 141 -0.81 10.35 2.55
N GLN A 142 -0.45 10.92 3.72
CA GLN A 142 0.24 10.18 4.77
C GLN A 142 -0.62 9.04 5.31
N VAL A 143 -1.92 9.30 5.53
CA VAL A 143 -2.88 8.30 5.97
C VAL A 143 -3.10 7.22 4.93
N PHE A 144 -3.18 7.58 3.65
CA PHE A 144 -3.25 6.62 2.54
C PHE A 144 -2.07 5.65 2.57
N ILE A 145 -0.84 6.18 2.63
CA ILE A 145 0.37 5.37 2.62
C ILE A 145 0.48 4.52 3.89
N ALA A 146 0.14 5.09 5.05
CA ALA A 146 0.12 4.34 6.30
C ALA A 146 -0.85 3.15 6.26
N ALA A 147 -2.06 3.34 5.70
CA ALA A 147 -3.02 2.26 5.52
C ALA A 147 -2.53 1.22 4.50
N LEU A 148 -1.97 1.66 3.38
CA LEU A 148 -1.42 0.78 2.35
C LEU A 148 -0.33 -0.14 2.88
N LEU A 149 0.52 0.36 3.77
CA LEU A 149 1.65 -0.36 4.35
C LEU A 149 1.31 -1.08 5.66
N SER A 150 0.13 -0.88 6.23
CA SER A 150 -0.25 -1.45 7.52
C SER A 150 -0.30 -2.98 7.55
N ARG A 151 -0.43 -3.61 6.39
CA ARG A 151 -0.50 -5.07 6.22
C ARG A 151 0.74 -5.67 5.54
N VAL A 152 1.85 -4.97 5.57
CA VAL A 152 3.08 -5.39 4.89
C VAL A 152 3.63 -6.73 5.42
N GLY A 153 3.42 -7.03 6.70
CA GLY A 153 3.83 -8.29 7.31
C GLY A 153 3.02 -9.47 6.81
N GLU A 154 1.70 -9.31 6.67
CA GLU A 154 0.82 -10.32 6.07
C GLU A 154 1.26 -10.61 4.63
N MET A 155 1.44 -9.57 3.82
CA MET A 155 1.91 -9.73 2.44
C MET A 155 3.26 -10.42 2.36
N ALA A 156 4.23 -9.98 3.17
CA ALA A 156 5.57 -10.56 3.22
C ALA A 156 5.55 -12.02 3.69
N PHE A 157 4.72 -12.35 4.67
CA PHE A 157 4.55 -13.72 5.12
C PHE A 157 4.02 -14.65 4.02
N TRP A 158 2.99 -14.22 3.29
CA TRP A 158 2.45 -15.02 2.19
C TRP A 158 3.43 -15.16 1.01
N CYS A 159 4.34 -14.18 0.83
CA CYS A 159 5.40 -14.27 -0.17
C CYS A 159 6.54 -15.21 0.24
N PHE A 160 6.97 -15.14 1.50
CA PHE A 160 8.25 -15.72 1.94
C PHE A 160 8.10 -16.75 3.04
N GLY A 161 6.90 -17.02 3.53
CA GLY A 161 6.63 -17.95 4.62
C GLY A 161 6.82 -19.44 4.28
N GLY A 162 6.91 -19.80 2.99
CA GLY A 162 7.19 -21.15 2.53
C GLY A 162 6.20 -22.18 3.09
N GLU A 163 6.72 -23.22 3.73
CA GLU A 163 5.90 -24.32 4.31
C GLU A 163 4.95 -23.84 5.43
N HIS A 164 5.34 -22.80 6.20
CA HIS A 164 4.49 -22.21 7.23
C HIS A 164 3.30 -21.47 6.63
N ALA A 165 3.51 -20.76 5.53
CA ALA A 165 2.41 -20.11 4.81
C ALA A 165 1.43 -21.16 4.24
N GLN A 166 1.94 -22.27 3.69
CA GLN A 166 1.11 -23.38 3.24
C GLN A 166 0.37 -24.07 4.40
N ALA A 167 1.03 -24.23 5.55
CA ALA A 167 0.40 -24.81 6.74
C ALA A 167 -0.72 -23.91 7.26
N LEU A 168 -0.49 -22.61 7.35
CA LEU A 168 -1.51 -21.63 7.74
C LEU A 168 -2.68 -21.65 6.75
N GLU A 169 -2.41 -21.66 5.45
CA GLU A 169 -3.46 -21.71 4.44
C GLU A 169 -4.32 -22.97 4.55
N ARG A 170 -3.70 -24.13 4.78
CA ARG A 170 -4.44 -25.40 5.02
C ARG A 170 -5.31 -25.31 6.26
N CYS A 171 -4.77 -24.78 7.38
CA CYS A 171 -5.50 -24.60 8.63
C CYS A 171 -6.74 -23.70 8.43
N MET A 172 -6.57 -22.58 7.72
CA MET A 172 -7.67 -21.66 7.43
C MET A 172 -8.73 -22.26 6.49
N LYS A 173 -8.34 -23.11 5.53
CA LYS A 173 -9.28 -23.78 4.61
C LYS A 173 -10.14 -24.85 5.28
N GLN A 174 -9.71 -25.39 6.42
CA GLN A 174 -10.51 -26.36 7.20
C GLN A 174 -11.74 -25.70 7.83
N GLY A 175 -11.74 -24.37 7.98
CA GLY A 175 -12.94 -23.58 8.35
C GLY A 175 -13.38 -23.71 9.82
N GLU A 176 -12.62 -24.41 10.66
CA GLU A 176 -12.99 -24.70 12.06
C GLU A 176 -12.64 -23.57 13.03
N MET A 177 -11.78 -22.64 12.61
CA MET A 177 -11.30 -21.55 13.46
C MET A 177 -11.15 -20.22 12.69
N ARG A 178 -11.15 -19.11 13.43
CA ARG A 178 -10.93 -17.78 12.86
C ARG A 178 -9.48 -17.62 12.38
N GLU A 179 -9.27 -16.70 11.46
CA GLU A 179 -7.93 -16.42 10.89
C GLU A 179 -6.87 -16.14 11.96
N GLU A 180 -7.20 -15.35 12.99
CA GLU A 180 -6.29 -15.01 14.07
C GLU A 180 -5.95 -16.22 14.96
N GLU A 181 -6.92 -17.11 15.19
CA GLU A 181 -6.71 -18.37 15.92
C GLU A 181 -5.80 -19.33 15.14
N ALA A 182 -6.01 -19.42 13.82
CA ALA A 182 -5.14 -20.22 12.95
C ALA A 182 -3.70 -19.69 12.94
N GLN A 183 -3.52 -18.36 12.92
CA GLN A 183 -2.21 -17.74 13.03
C GLN A 183 -1.54 -18.09 14.37
N GLN A 184 -2.28 -18.00 15.47
CA GLN A 184 -1.74 -18.33 16.79
C GLN A 184 -1.34 -19.82 16.90
N VAL A 185 -2.14 -20.73 16.33
CA VAL A 185 -1.85 -22.17 16.32
C VAL A 185 -0.63 -22.51 15.48
N VAL A 186 -0.50 -21.91 14.29
CA VAL A 186 0.54 -22.26 13.31
C VAL A 186 1.85 -21.53 13.57
N LEU A 187 1.78 -20.26 14.03
CA LEU A 187 2.93 -19.35 14.13
C LEU A 187 3.29 -18.97 15.57
N GLY A 188 2.35 -19.11 16.52
CA GLY A 188 2.52 -18.64 17.89
C GLY A 188 2.33 -17.11 18.05
N PHE A 189 2.03 -16.39 16.98
CA PHE A 189 1.76 -14.94 16.98
C PHE A 189 0.80 -14.55 15.85
N SER A 190 0.24 -13.36 15.91
CA SER A 190 -0.58 -12.82 14.81
C SER A 190 0.29 -12.12 13.76
N LEU A 191 -0.08 -12.22 12.48
CA LEU A 191 0.61 -11.55 11.37
C LEU A 191 0.57 -10.02 11.51
N ARG A 192 -0.39 -9.48 12.27
CA ARG A 192 -0.41 -8.06 12.65
C ARG A 192 0.86 -7.66 13.43
N HIS A 193 1.34 -8.52 14.35
CA HIS A 193 2.60 -8.27 15.07
C HIS A 193 3.81 -8.29 14.12
N LEU A 194 3.78 -9.15 13.11
CA LEU A 194 4.81 -9.17 12.07
C LEU A 194 4.79 -7.86 11.26
N SER A 195 3.59 -7.36 10.89
CA SER A 195 3.45 -6.05 10.24
C SER A 195 4.00 -4.93 11.10
N ALA A 196 3.68 -4.89 12.39
CA ALA A 196 4.22 -3.90 13.32
C ALA A 196 5.76 -3.96 13.40
N GLY A 197 6.31 -5.17 13.49
CA GLY A 197 7.76 -5.37 13.50
C GLY A 197 8.45 -4.89 12.22
N LEU A 198 7.92 -5.27 11.05
CA LEU A 198 8.48 -4.87 9.76
C LEU A 198 8.33 -3.38 9.49
N VAL A 199 7.21 -2.77 9.87
CA VAL A 199 7.00 -1.31 9.75
C VAL A 199 8.06 -0.54 10.55
N ARG A 200 8.37 -0.99 11.76
CA ARG A 200 9.46 -0.40 12.56
C ARG A 200 10.83 -0.66 11.97
N GLU A 201 11.12 -1.92 11.63
CA GLU A 201 12.41 -2.33 11.07
C GLU A 201 12.72 -1.60 9.77
N TRP A 202 11.72 -1.46 8.90
CA TRP A 202 11.85 -0.78 7.61
C TRP A 202 11.59 0.72 7.68
N LYS A 203 11.30 1.27 8.87
CA LYS A 203 11.02 2.70 9.11
C LYS A 203 9.95 3.26 8.14
N LEU A 204 8.84 2.54 8.00
CA LEU A 204 7.78 2.88 7.05
C LEU A 204 6.84 4.01 7.52
N GLY A 205 7.22 4.72 8.56
CA GLY A 205 6.50 5.86 9.10
C GLY A 205 5.85 5.60 10.45
N SER A 206 5.85 6.63 11.30
CA SER A 206 5.29 6.56 12.66
C SER A 206 3.78 6.36 12.65
N LEU A 207 3.08 6.94 11.68
CA LEU A 207 1.63 6.82 11.55
C LEU A 207 1.20 5.37 11.28
N ALA A 208 1.92 4.64 10.39
CA ALA A 208 1.64 3.22 10.14
C ALA A 208 1.89 2.38 11.40
N ALA A 209 3.00 2.62 12.12
CA ALA A 209 3.31 1.94 13.36
C ALA A 209 2.22 2.19 14.43
N ALA A 210 1.86 3.45 14.66
CA ALA A 210 0.84 3.84 15.63
C ALA A 210 -0.54 3.24 15.30
N ALA A 211 -0.93 3.20 14.03
CA ALA A 211 -2.20 2.62 13.59
C ALA A 211 -2.25 1.09 13.78
N ILE A 212 -1.12 0.39 13.61
CA ILE A 212 -1.05 -1.05 13.82
C ILE A 212 -1.06 -1.38 15.32
N GLU A 213 -0.35 -0.61 16.15
CA GLU A 213 -0.16 -0.87 17.57
C GLU A 213 -1.20 -0.18 18.45
N GLY A 214 -1.78 0.91 17.94
CA GLY A 214 -2.65 1.80 18.69
C GLY A 214 -3.94 1.14 19.17
N ASP A 215 -4.37 1.57 20.34
CA ASP A 215 -5.70 1.28 20.85
C ASP A 215 -6.74 2.01 19.96
N ALA A 216 -7.82 1.32 19.64
CA ALA A 216 -8.93 1.80 18.80
C ALA A 216 -9.66 3.06 19.33
N ARG A 217 -9.12 3.71 20.37
CA ARG A 217 -9.68 4.89 21.06
C ARG A 217 -9.05 6.21 20.64
N SER A 218 -7.99 6.20 19.79
CA SER A 218 -7.43 7.45 19.30
C SER A 218 -8.40 8.11 18.33
N HIS A 219 -8.49 9.44 18.36
CA HIS A 219 -9.37 10.22 17.47
C HIS A 219 -8.55 10.94 16.38
N GLY A 220 -7.30 10.54 16.21
CA GLY A 220 -6.36 11.12 15.26
C GLY A 220 -6.37 10.44 13.88
N PRO A 221 -5.42 10.79 13.01
CA PRO A 221 -5.27 10.19 11.68
C PRO A 221 -5.01 8.67 11.73
N GLU A 222 -4.48 8.14 12.84
CA GLU A 222 -4.34 6.69 13.10
C GLU A 222 -5.70 6.00 13.10
N TRP A 223 -6.72 6.65 13.63
CA TRP A 223 -8.08 6.13 13.66
C TRP A 223 -8.65 5.96 12.25
N ALA A 224 -8.34 6.86 11.34
CA ALA A 224 -8.76 6.73 9.93
C ALA A 224 -8.14 5.49 9.29
N VAL A 225 -6.87 5.17 9.59
CA VAL A 225 -6.22 3.93 9.13
C VAL A 225 -6.92 2.70 9.72
N VAL A 226 -7.25 2.73 11.01
CA VAL A 226 -7.99 1.62 11.67
C VAL A 226 -9.37 1.41 11.04
N ILE A 227 -10.13 2.49 10.85
CA ILE A 227 -11.45 2.44 10.19
C ILE A 227 -11.34 1.92 8.77
N GLY A 228 -10.36 2.41 8.00
CA GLY A 228 -10.12 1.96 6.64
C GLY A 228 -9.86 0.45 6.55
N ASN A 229 -8.98 -0.07 7.42
CA ASN A 229 -8.70 -1.51 7.51
C ASN A 229 -9.96 -2.32 7.90
N ARG A 230 -10.77 -1.81 8.83
CA ARG A 230 -11.99 -2.49 9.27
C ARG A 230 -13.08 -2.48 8.18
N LEU A 231 -13.22 -1.39 7.44
CA LEU A 231 -14.13 -1.32 6.29
C LEU A 231 -13.70 -2.30 5.20
N ALA A 232 -12.42 -2.32 4.83
CA ALA A 232 -11.88 -3.24 3.84
C ALA A 232 -12.14 -4.70 4.22
N ARG A 233 -11.94 -5.07 5.48
CA ARG A 233 -12.16 -6.44 5.95
C ARG A 233 -13.66 -6.78 6.01
N ALA A 234 -14.49 -5.90 6.56
CA ALA A 234 -15.92 -6.16 6.75
C ALA A 234 -16.68 -6.25 5.43
N SER A 235 -16.24 -5.56 4.37
CA SER A 235 -16.86 -5.61 3.06
C SER A 235 -16.73 -6.95 2.33
N GLU A 236 -15.77 -7.80 2.74
CA GLU A 236 -15.59 -9.14 2.15
C GLU A 236 -16.80 -10.05 2.37
N ASP A 237 -17.51 -9.85 3.48
CA ASP A 237 -18.75 -10.57 3.78
C ASP A 237 -20.01 -9.90 3.15
N GLY A 238 -19.80 -8.90 2.30
CA GLY A 238 -20.82 -8.07 1.70
C GLY A 238 -21.12 -6.80 2.49
N TRP A 239 -21.51 -5.75 1.77
CA TRP A 239 -21.81 -4.44 2.35
C TRP A 239 -23.03 -4.43 3.28
N ASP A 240 -23.94 -5.40 3.09
CA ASP A 240 -25.12 -5.61 3.93
C ASP A 240 -24.88 -6.50 5.15
N SER A 241 -23.68 -7.03 5.35
CA SER A 241 -23.33 -7.85 6.49
C SER A 241 -23.43 -7.05 7.79
N ILE A 242 -23.67 -7.77 8.91
CA ILE A 242 -23.72 -7.15 10.25
C ILE A 242 -22.40 -6.44 10.56
N GLY A 243 -21.27 -7.05 10.14
CA GLY A 243 -19.93 -6.49 10.30
C GLY A 243 -19.76 -5.16 9.58
N ALA A 244 -20.11 -5.12 8.28
CA ALA A 244 -19.99 -3.92 7.46
C ALA A 244 -20.89 -2.78 8.01
N ARG A 245 -22.16 -3.09 8.29
CA ARG A 245 -23.09 -2.10 8.88
C ARG A 245 -22.62 -1.54 10.22
N ARG A 246 -21.95 -2.35 11.06
CA ARG A 246 -21.38 -1.87 12.31
C ARG A 246 -20.24 -0.88 12.07
N VAL A 247 -19.28 -1.23 11.18
CA VAL A 247 -18.13 -0.34 10.91
C VAL A 247 -18.58 0.93 10.19
N ILE A 248 -19.57 0.86 9.30
CA ILE A 248 -20.18 2.04 8.65
C ILE A 248 -20.79 2.97 9.71
N ARG A 249 -21.51 2.45 10.73
CA ARG A 249 -22.05 3.26 11.81
C ARG A 249 -20.95 3.93 12.65
N GLU A 250 -19.89 3.18 12.99
CA GLU A 250 -18.75 3.76 13.72
C GLU A 250 -18.08 4.89 12.93
N ALA A 251 -17.93 4.71 11.61
CA ALA A 251 -17.41 5.77 10.73
C ALA A 251 -18.37 6.97 10.66
N ALA A 252 -19.68 6.72 10.61
CA ALA A 252 -20.72 7.74 10.60
C ALA A 252 -20.70 8.58 11.89
N ASP A 253 -20.63 7.92 13.04
CA ASP A 253 -20.53 8.58 14.35
C ASP A 253 -19.25 9.43 14.44
N TYR A 254 -18.12 8.88 13.97
CA TYR A 254 -16.84 9.60 13.96
C TYR A 254 -16.84 10.83 13.04
N LEU A 255 -17.53 10.75 11.91
CA LEU A 255 -17.63 11.84 10.93
C LEU A 255 -18.78 12.81 11.23
N GLY A 256 -19.71 12.48 12.11
CA GLY A 256 -20.92 13.25 12.34
C GLY A 256 -21.86 13.25 11.11
N LEU A 257 -21.87 12.18 10.33
CA LEU A 257 -22.65 12.04 9.10
C LEU A 257 -23.73 10.96 9.24
N PRO A 258 -24.84 11.05 8.46
CA PRO A 258 -25.82 9.97 8.41
C PRO A 258 -25.21 8.67 7.89
N PRO A 259 -25.51 7.50 8.50
CA PRO A 259 -24.99 6.20 8.06
C PRO A 259 -25.29 5.88 6.59
N SER A 260 -26.40 6.35 6.04
CA SER A 260 -26.76 6.17 4.62
C SER A 260 -25.80 6.91 3.68
N VAL A 261 -25.36 8.12 4.06
CA VAL A 261 -24.37 8.90 3.31
C VAL A 261 -23.02 8.18 3.34
N VAL A 262 -22.58 7.76 4.53
CA VAL A 262 -21.31 7.03 4.69
C VAL A 262 -21.34 5.71 3.92
N SER A 263 -22.45 4.97 3.96
CA SER A 263 -22.60 3.73 3.21
C SER A 263 -22.42 3.92 1.70
N ALA A 264 -23.05 4.94 1.12
CA ALA A 264 -22.92 5.23 -0.31
C ALA A 264 -21.47 5.58 -0.69
N GLU A 265 -20.82 6.40 0.12
CA GLU A 265 -19.45 6.84 -0.13
C GLU A 265 -18.42 5.69 0.00
N VAL A 266 -18.52 4.86 1.05
CA VAL A 266 -17.57 3.74 1.24
C VAL A 266 -17.71 2.67 0.15
N ILE A 267 -18.90 2.47 -0.39
CA ILE A 267 -19.13 1.58 -1.54
C ILE A 267 -18.50 2.18 -2.82
N ALA A 268 -18.69 3.48 -3.06
CA ALA A 268 -18.06 4.18 -4.19
C ALA A 268 -16.52 4.15 -4.08
N ASN A 269 -15.99 4.33 -2.89
CA ASN A 269 -14.56 4.26 -2.60
C ASN A 269 -13.95 2.88 -2.89
N ALA A 270 -14.70 1.79 -2.80
CA ALA A 270 -14.23 0.47 -3.19
C ALA A 270 -13.91 0.40 -4.70
N GLY A 271 -14.74 1.01 -5.55
CA GLY A 271 -14.46 1.15 -6.98
C GLY A 271 -13.23 2.02 -7.25
N GLU A 272 -13.05 3.10 -6.49
CA GLU A 272 -11.85 3.93 -6.59
C GLU A 272 -10.59 3.15 -6.17
N ALA A 273 -10.66 2.35 -5.11
CA ALA A 273 -9.54 1.52 -4.66
C ALA A 273 -9.10 0.51 -5.75
N ALA A 274 -10.04 -0.05 -6.50
CA ALA A 274 -9.72 -0.93 -7.62
C ALA A 274 -8.97 -0.18 -8.74
N ARG A 275 -9.38 1.06 -9.05
CA ARG A 275 -8.66 1.91 -10.01
C ARG A 275 -7.26 2.26 -9.52
N VAL A 276 -7.12 2.62 -8.25
CA VAL A 276 -5.82 2.94 -7.64
C VAL A 276 -4.89 1.72 -7.70
N ALA A 277 -5.36 0.51 -7.38
CA ALA A 277 -4.56 -0.71 -7.51
C ALA A 277 -4.04 -0.91 -8.94
N ALA A 278 -4.88 -0.64 -9.95
CA ALA A 278 -4.45 -0.71 -11.36
C ALA A 278 -3.39 0.34 -11.70
N PHE A 279 -3.43 1.56 -11.14
CA PHE A 279 -2.38 2.56 -11.30
C PHE A 279 -1.04 2.11 -10.72
N PHE A 280 -1.05 1.36 -9.63
CA PHE A 280 0.15 0.72 -9.07
C PHE A 280 0.66 -0.47 -9.88
N GLY A 281 -0.03 -0.86 -10.96
CA GLY A 281 0.34 -1.98 -11.82
C GLY A 281 -0.17 -3.33 -11.35
N ALA A 282 -1.20 -3.34 -10.50
CA ALA A 282 -1.82 -4.53 -9.93
C ALA A 282 -3.33 -4.62 -10.25
N PRO A 283 -3.75 -4.66 -11.53
CA PRO A 283 -5.17 -4.68 -11.90
C PRO A 283 -5.90 -5.93 -11.40
N GLU A 284 -5.21 -7.06 -11.25
CA GLU A 284 -5.77 -8.30 -10.69
C GLU A 284 -6.13 -8.14 -9.21
N VAL A 285 -5.39 -7.31 -8.48
CA VAL A 285 -5.70 -6.95 -7.09
C VAL A 285 -7.00 -6.16 -7.01
N GLY A 286 -7.21 -5.24 -7.94
CA GLY A 286 -8.45 -4.45 -8.00
C GLY A 286 -9.71 -5.31 -8.14
N ARG A 287 -9.63 -6.44 -8.86
CA ARG A 287 -10.75 -7.38 -9.01
C ARG A 287 -11.14 -8.10 -7.71
N ALA A 288 -10.23 -8.18 -6.75
CA ALA A 288 -10.50 -8.80 -5.45
C ALA A 288 -11.14 -7.82 -4.44
N ILE A 289 -11.25 -6.53 -4.78
CA ILE A 289 -11.91 -5.53 -3.93
C ILE A 289 -13.42 -5.63 -4.12
N PRO A 290 -14.21 -5.80 -3.04
CA PRO A 290 -15.67 -5.87 -3.11
C PRO A 290 -16.28 -4.53 -3.52
N SER A 291 -16.45 -4.29 -4.81
CA SER A 291 -17.11 -3.11 -5.39
C SER A 291 -18.53 -3.45 -5.86
N ALA A 292 -19.42 -2.45 -5.85
CA ALA A 292 -20.78 -2.61 -6.36
C ALA A 292 -20.81 -2.84 -7.89
N ASP A 293 -19.80 -2.37 -8.62
CA ASP A 293 -19.64 -2.54 -10.05
C ASP A 293 -18.62 -3.63 -10.37
N VAL A 294 -19.10 -4.81 -10.76
CA VAL A 294 -18.27 -5.90 -11.31
C VAL A 294 -17.67 -5.52 -12.68
N SER A 295 -18.06 -4.39 -13.25
CA SER A 295 -17.67 -3.90 -14.58
C SER A 295 -16.52 -2.90 -14.57
N VAL A 296 -15.60 -2.92 -13.61
CA VAL A 296 -14.36 -2.14 -13.74
C VAL A 296 -13.47 -2.83 -14.79
N VAL A 297 -13.84 -2.66 -16.06
CA VAL A 297 -12.94 -2.81 -17.18
C VAL A 297 -11.75 -1.91 -16.87
N ALA A 298 -10.56 -2.49 -16.84
CA ALA A 298 -9.33 -1.72 -16.78
C ALA A 298 -9.47 -0.56 -17.78
N PRO A 299 -9.19 0.69 -17.40
CA PRO A 299 -9.13 1.74 -18.38
C PRO A 299 -8.13 1.23 -19.44
N GLU A 300 -8.59 1.10 -20.69
CA GLU A 300 -7.66 1.01 -21.80
C GLU A 300 -6.62 2.10 -21.55
N PRO A 301 -5.32 1.80 -21.66
CA PRO A 301 -4.31 2.83 -21.53
C PRO A 301 -4.68 3.86 -22.61
N GLU A 302 -5.30 4.96 -22.20
CA GLU A 302 -5.31 6.16 -23.02
C GLU A 302 -3.86 6.33 -23.40
N ALA A 303 -3.57 6.12 -24.68
CA ALA A 303 -2.25 6.28 -25.23
C ALA A 303 -1.88 7.73 -24.94
N LEU A 304 -1.26 7.96 -23.77
CA LEU A 304 -0.51 9.19 -23.55
C LEU A 304 0.42 9.23 -24.74
N ALA A 305 0.14 10.17 -25.66
CA ALA A 305 1.02 10.45 -26.76
C ALA A 305 2.42 10.58 -26.15
N VAL A 306 3.23 9.56 -26.36
CA VAL A 306 4.64 9.61 -25.97
C VAL A 306 5.13 10.83 -26.70
N PRO A 307 5.56 11.92 -26.03
CA PRO A 307 6.18 13.00 -26.73
C PRO A 307 7.34 12.35 -27.49
N SER A 308 7.32 12.48 -28.80
CA SER A 308 8.37 11.97 -29.68
C SER A 308 9.69 12.31 -29.03
N ALA A 309 10.58 11.30 -28.92
CA ALA A 309 11.89 11.46 -28.32
C ALA A 309 12.50 12.78 -28.76
N PRO A 310 13.01 13.60 -27.86
CA PRO A 310 13.58 14.89 -28.23
C PRO A 310 14.65 14.61 -29.27
N ASP A 311 14.52 15.29 -30.40
CA ASP A 311 15.36 15.16 -31.56
C ASP A 311 16.84 15.17 -31.11
N ALA A 312 17.58 14.12 -31.46
CA ALA A 312 18.99 13.97 -31.11
C ALA A 312 19.81 15.21 -31.52
N ALA A 313 19.36 15.94 -32.55
CA ALA A 313 19.91 17.21 -32.98
C ALA A 313 19.73 18.34 -31.94
N LEU A 314 18.65 18.34 -31.15
CA LEU A 314 18.44 19.32 -30.08
C LEU A 314 19.32 19.04 -28.87
N GLN A 315 19.56 17.76 -28.54
CA GLN A 315 20.49 17.37 -27.48
C GLN A 315 21.95 17.72 -27.80
N LEU A 316 22.36 17.55 -29.06
CA LEU A 316 23.71 17.96 -29.49
C LEU A 316 23.91 19.49 -29.45
N ARG A 317 22.89 20.28 -29.78
CA ARG A 317 22.97 21.74 -29.69
C ARG A 317 23.12 22.23 -28.25
N ILE A 318 22.36 21.66 -27.31
CA ILE A 318 22.47 22.02 -25.89
C ILE A 318 23.85 21.69 -25.31
N LEU A 319 24.50 20.63 -25.79
CA LEU A 319 25.85 20.25 -25.36
C LEU A 319 26.94 21.14 -26.03
N GLN A 320 26.69 21.72 -27.18
CA GLN A 320 27.62 22.64 -27.84
C GLN A 320 27.56 24.06 -27.29
N ASP A 321 26.42 24.49 -26.72
CA ASP A 321 26.27 25.80 -26.11
C ASP A 321 26.77 25.85 -24.65
N LEU A 322 27.20 24.72 -24.08
CA LEU A 322 27.73 24.58 -22.72
C LEU A 322 29.25 24.29 -22.70
N ALA A 323 29.92 24.27 -23.83
CA ALA A 323 31.39 24.11 -23.99
C ALA A 323 32.04 25.45 -24.32
#